data_bf16fd62302d1390fdad16f73c538567
#
_entry.id   bf16fd62302d1390fdad16f73c538567
#
_cell.length_a   1.000
_cell.length_b   1.000
_cell.length_c   1.000
_cell.angle_alpha   90.00
_cell.angle_beta   90.00
_cell.angle_gamma   90.00
#
_symmetry.space_group_name_H-M   'P 1'
#
loop_
_entity.id
_entity.type
_entity.pdbx_description
1 polymer ?
#
loop_
_entity_poly.entity_id
_entity_poly.type
_entity_poly.pdbx_seq_one_letter_code
_entity_poly.pdbx_strand_id
1 'polypeptide(L)'
;QEYFTDNQDFPHRFKGPVYKPHKYEGNKDDESKLTRQEQIDQLSQDNLYDILRRQMVKRLESSFGAFQKSMENLFNSYQHIKAFIQNSGGRYILDRQLINKANVDDPDSIEDILNQFSQNNLDGDGRRNKIYDVNKFVLKEQFFADIDSDISLFEKILKEIKNLKLVENDPKLRTLLKNVHSIL
;
A
#
# COMPACT_ATOMS: atom_id res chain seq x y z
N GLN A 1 -2.61 1.66 17.54
CA GLN A 1 -3.60 2.46 16.75
C GLN A 1 -2.98 3.72 16.16
N GLU A 2 -2.06 4.39 16.87
CA GLU A 2 -1.46 5.67 16.50
C GLU A 2 -0.81 5.67 15.10
N TYR A 3 -0.18 4.59 14.68
CA TYR A 3 0.47 4.47 13.35
C TYR A 3 -0.52 4.55 12.17
N PHE A 4 -1.79 4.26 12.38
CA PHE A 4 -2.86 4.28 11.37
C PHE A 4 -3.91 5.37 11.65
N THR A 5 -3.55 6.40 12.42
CA THR A 5 -4.41 7.54 12.74
C THR A 5 -4.39 8.61 11.65
N ASP A 6 -5.41 9.48 11.65
CA ASP A 6 -5.45 10.70 10.83
C ASP A 6 -4.57 11.82 11.38
N ASN A 7 -4.09 11.69 12.61
CA ASN A 7 -3.30 12.75 13.23
C ASN A 7 -2.01 13.00 12.44
N GLN A 8 -1.97 14.18 11.79
CA GLN A 8 -0.85 14.59 10.95
C GLN A 8 0.41 14.90 11.75
N ASP A 9 0.28 15.18 13.04
CA ASP A 9 1.39 15.50 13.93
C ASP A 9 2.16 14.27 14.38
N PHE A 10 1.68 13.06 14.05
CA PHE A 10 2.35 11.81 14.42
C PHE A 10 3.45 11.46 13.40
N PRO A 11 4.74 11.61 13.73
CA PRO A 11 5.83 11.53 12.75
C PRO A 11 6.03 10.13 12.13
N HIS A 12 5.58 9.08 12.83
CA HIS A 12 5.74 7.68 12.43
C HIS A 12 4.45 7.04 11.89
N ARG A 13 3.52 7.84 11.38
CA ARG A 13 2.28 7.32 10.81
C ARG A 13 2.52 6.66 9.46
N PHE A 14 1.64 5.74 9.11
CA PHE A 14 1.52 5.19 7.76
C PHE A 14 1.15 6.28 6.76
N LYS A 15 1.98 6.49 5.74
CA LYS A 15 1.85 7.58 4.76
C LYS A 15 1.13 7.17 3.50
N GLY A 16 1.33 5.93 3.05
CA GLY A 16 0.65 5.32 1.92
C GLY A 16 0.94 5.94 0.56
N PRO A 17 2.19 6.32 0.22
CA PRO A 17 2.51 7.00 -1.04
C PRO A 17 2.11 6.17 -2.27
N VAL A 18 2.24 4.86 -2.20
CA VAL A 18 1.86 3.93 -3.27
C VAL A 18 0.33 3.86 -3.53
N TYR A 19 -0.48 4.42 -2.66
CA TYR A 19 -1.94 4.52 -2.83
C TYR A 19 -2.38 5.88 -3.34
N LYS A 20 -1.55 6.91 -3.15
CA LYS A 20 -1.85 8.31 -3.44
C LYS A 20 -0.72 8.98 -4.24
N PRO A 21 -0.26 8.41 -5.37
CA PRO A 21 0.83 8.99 -6.15
C PRO A 21 0.50 10.40 -6.66
N HIS A 22 -0.80 10.73 -6.85
CA HIS A 22 -1.22 12.07 -7.26
C HIS A 22 -0.69 13.20 -6.36
N LYS A 23 -0.48 12.93 -5.07
CA LYS A 23 0.05 13.92 -4.11
C LYS A 23 1.50 14.30 -4.36
N TYR A 24 2.22 13.54 -5.15
CA TYR A 24 3.64 13.74 -5.44
C TYR A 24 3.89 14.23 -6.87
N GLU A 25 2.90 14.18 -7.77
CA GLU A 25 3.07 14.54 -9.19
C GLU A 25 3.38 16.01 -9.40
N GLY A 26 2.86 16.95 -8.59
CA GLY A 26 3.12 18.36 -8.75
C GLY A 26 2.07 19.25 -8.12
N ASN A 27 2.31 20.56 -8.18
CA ASN A 27 1.38 21.58 -7.69
C ASN A 27 0.09 21.61 -8.53
N LYS A 28 -0.79 20.69 -8.25
CA LYS A 28 -2.20 20.79 -8.63
C LYS A 28 -3.00 21.39 -7.46
N ASP A 29 -2.40 22.37 -6.75
CA ASP A 29 -3.05 23.11 -5.66
C ASP A 29 -4.27 23.94 -6.17
N ASP A 30 -4.42 24.03 -7.48
CA ASP A 30 -5.54 24.66 -8.12
C ASP A 30 -6.52 23.56 -8.59
N GLU A 31 -7.35 23.08 -7.65
CA GLU A 31 -8.42 22.09 -7.93
C GLU A 31 -9.33 22.55 -9.10
N SER A 32 -9.37 23.86 -9.36
CA SER A 32 -10.15 24.45 -10.45
C SER A 32 -9.63 24.06 -11.84
N LYS A 33 -8.37 23.59 -11.95
CA LYS A 33 -7.72 23.20 -13.21
C LYS A 33 -7.80 21.70 -13.49
N LEU A 34 -8.29 20.91 -12.52
CA LEU A 34 -8.44 19.47 -12.70
C LEU A 34 -9.68 19.16 -13.54
N THR A 35 -9.51 18.26 -14.48
CA THR A 35 -10.69 17.66 -15.15
C THR A 35 -11.51 16.87 -14.16
N ARG A 36 -12.80 16.71 -14.44
CA ARG A 36 -13.71 15.89 -13.61
C ARG A 36 -13.18 14.47 -13.39
N GLN A 37 -12.52 13.90 -14.40
CA GLN A 37 -11.94 12.57 -14.33
C GLN A 37 -10.77 12.53 -13.35
N GLU A 38 -9.86 13.50 -13.41
CA GLU A 38 -8.73 13.58 -12.48
C GLU A 38 -9.19 13.74 -11.02
N GLN A 39 -10.27 14.52 -10.78
CA GLN A 39 -10.87 14.65 -9.44
C GLN A 39 -11.40 13.31 -8.93
N ILE A 40 -12.11 12.54 -9.78
CA ILE A 40 -12.63 11.21 -9.42
C ILE A 40 -11.48 10.25 -9.11
N ASP A 41 -10.40 10.28 -9.87
CA ASP A 41 -9.24 9.41 -9.69
C ASP A 41 -8.51 9.72 -8.38
N GLN A 42 -8.35 11.00 -8.05
CA GLN A 42 -7.76 11.43 -6.78
C GLN A 42 -8.60 11.01 -5.58
N LEU A 43 -9.91 11.24 -5.63
CA LEU A 43 -10.84 10.80 -4.58
C LEU A 43 -10.82 9.27 -4.41
N SER A 44 -10.70 8.53 -5.50
CA SER A 44 -10.62 7.06 -5.46
C SER A 44 -9.34 6.59 -4.78
N GLN A 45 -8.21 7.27 -5.00
CA GLN A 45 -6.93 6.97 -4.36
C GLN A 45 -6.97 7.28 -2.86
N ASP A 46 -7.50 8.43 -2.47
CA ASP A 46 -7.65 8.81 -1.06
C ASP A 46 -8.60 7.83 -0.33
N ASN A 47 -9.72 7.46 -0.94
CA ASN A 47 -10.65 6.47 -0.38
C ASN A 47 -9.98 5.08 -0.21
N LEU A 48 -9.17 4.64 -1.18
CA LEU A 48 -8.46 3.38 -1.09
C LEU A 48 -7.47 3.37 0.09
N TYR A 49 -6.73 4.44 0.27
CA TYR A 49 -5.84 4.62 1.41
C TYR A 49 -6.59 4.57 2.74
N ASP A 50 -7.72 5.28 2.85
CA ASP A 50 -8.53 5.31 4.07
C ASP A 50 -9.15 3.95 4.39
N ILE A 51 -9.64 3.22 3.39
CA ILE A 51 -10.15 1.86 3.56
C ILE A 51 -9.05 0.94 4.09
N LEU A 52 -7.85 0.97 3.49
CA LEU A 52 -6.74 0.14 3.94
C LEU A 52 -6.38 0.43 5.41
N ARG A 53 -6.25 1.70 5.75
CA ARG A 53 -5.92 2.14 7.10
C ARG A 53 -6.92 1.64 8.13
N ARG A 54 -8.23 1.81 7.85
CA ARG A 54 -9.30 1.29 8.71
C ARG A 54 -9.30 -0.24 8.81
N GLN A 55 -8.99 -0.92 7.71
CA GLN A 55 -8.87 -2.39 7.72
C GLN A 55 -7.72 -2.87 8.61
N MET A 56 -6.58 -2.16 8.63
CA MET A 56 -5.46 -2.51 9.50
C MET A 56 -5.85 -2.40 10.98
N VAL A 57 -6.53 -1.33 11.37
CA VAL A 57 -7.04 -1.17 12.74
C VAL A 57 -8.02 -2.30 13.09
N LYS A 58 -9.00 -2.59 12.25
CA LYS A 58 -9.96 -3.68 12.47
C LYS A 58 -9.29 -5.06 12.59
N ARG A 59 -8.25 -5.32 11.81
CA ARG A 59 -7.50 -6.58 11.89
C ARG A 59 -6.73 -6.70 13.20
N LEU A 60 -6.11 -5.61 13.67
CA LEU A 60 -5.45 -5.55 14.97
C LEU A 60 -6.44 -5.83 16.11
N GLU A 61 -7.63 -5.25 16.03
CA GLU A 61 -8.69 -5.46 17.03
C GLU A 61 -9.30 -6.88 16.96
N SER A 62 -9.26 -7.51 15.79
CA SER A 62 -9.86 -8.83 15.58
C SER A 62 -8.93 -9.97 15.94
N SER A 63 -7.69 -9.98 15.46
CA SER A 63 -6.68 -11.02 15.67
C SER A 63 -5.28 -10.52 15.41
N PHE A 64 -4.37 -10.77 16.31
CA PHE A 64 -2.96 -10.46 16.13
C PHE A 64 -2.33 -11.24 14.98
N GLY A 65 -2.73 -12.49 14.77
CA GLY A 65 -2.25 -13.31 13.64
C GLY A 65 -2.70 -12.76 12.29
N ALA A 66 -3.97 -12.33 12.15
CA ALA A 66 -4.47 -11.72 10.94
C ALA A 66 -3.81 -10.35 10.67
N PHE A 67 -3.53 -9.59 11.73
CA PHE A 67 -2.81 -8.34 11.63
C PHE A 67 -1.36 -8.55 11.20
N GLN A 68 -0.64 -9.48 11.83
CA GLN A 68 0.73 -9.85 11.46
C GLN A 68 0.81 -10.22 9.98
N LYS A 69 -0.06 -11.11 9.50
CA LYS A 69 -0.08 -11.52 8.10
C LYS A 69 -0.30 -10.34 7.15
N SER A 70 -1.12 -9.38 7.55
CA SER A 70 -1.34 -8.17 6.75
C SER A 70 -0.12 -7.26 6.72
N MET A 71 0.60 -7.14 7.83
CA MET A 71 1.85 -6.37 7.89
C MET A 71 2.94 -7.01 7.03
N GLU A 72 3.08 -8.35 7.07
CA GLU A 72 4.00 -9.10 6.20
C GLU A 72 3.69 -8.86 4.71
N ASN A 73 2.41 -8.94 4.34
CA ASN A 73 2.00 -8.71 2.95
C ASN A 73 2.25 -7.26 2.51
N LEU A 74 2.02 -6.27 3.37
CA LEU A 74 2.32 -4.87 3.08
C LEU A 74 3.81 -4.64 2.94
N PHE A 75 4.61 -5.15 3.86
CA PHE A 75 6.06 -5.05 3.85
C PHE A 75 6.64 -5.61 2.53
N ASN A 76 6.29 -6.84 2.19
CA ASN A 76 6.76 -7.49 0.96
C ASN A 76 6.28 -6.73 -0.29
N SER A 77 5.02 -6.31 -0.32
CA SER A 77 4.46 -5.57 -1.46
C SER A 77 5.15 -4.21 -1.65
N TYR A 78 5.48 -3.50 -0.59
CA TYR A 78 6.18 -2.22 -0.68
C TYR A 78 7.62 -2.36 -1.18
N GLN A 79 8.34 -3.37 -0.70
CA GLN A 79 9.68 -3.68 -1.21
C GLN A 79 9.63 -4.02 -2.70
N HIS A 80 8.68 -4.85 -3.11
CA HIS A 80 8.51 -5.24 -4.50
C HIS A 80 8.12 -4.06 -5.40
N ILE A 81 7.18 -3.20 -4.96
CA ILE A 81 6.81 -1.98 -5.69
C ILE A 81 8.00 -1.04 -5.83
N LYS A 82 8.79 -0.85 -4.78
CA LYS A 82 10.00 -0.01 -4.83
C LYS A 82 10.98 -0.53 -5.88
N ALA A 83 11.26 -1.84 -5.87
CA ALA A 83 12.13 -2.48 -6.85
C ALA A 83 11.55 -2.36 -8.29
N PHE A 84 10.25 -2.57 -8.45
CA PHE A 84 9.58 -2.40 -9.74
C PHE A 84 9.76 -0.98 -10.29
N ILE A 85 9.54 0.05 -9.48
CA ILE A 85 9.71 1.45 -9.91
C ILE A 85 11.16 1.72 -10.32
N GLN A 86 12.13 1.23 -9.54
CA GLN A 86 13.55 1.43 -9.82
C GLN A 86 13.97 0.74 -11.13
N ASN A 87 13.56 -0.50 -11.32
CA ASN A 87 13.99 -1.32 -12.45
C ASN A 87 13.18 -1.05 -13.73
N SER A 88 11.98 -0.45 -13.61
CA SER A 88 11.18 0.01 -14.76
C SER A 88 11.59 1.38 -15.32
N GLY A 89 12.66 1.99 -14.80
CA GLY A 89 13.04 3.35 -15.18
C GLY A 89 12.09 4.41 -14.63
N GLY A 90 11.46 4.17 -13.48
CA GLY A 90 10.56 5.11 -12.81
C GLY A 90 9.08 4.97 -13.18
N ARG A 91 8.71 3.93 -13.92
CA ARG A 91 7.28 3.68 -14.25
C ARG A 91 6.57 3.02 -13.09
N TYR A 92 5.35 3.47 -12.79
CA TYR A 92 4.51 2.94 -11.72
C TYR A 92 3.04 2.87 -12.14
N ILE A 93 2.36 1.80 -11.75
CA ILE A 93 0.93 1.58 -11.94
C ILE A 93 0.25 1.31 -10.59
N LEU A 94 -1.04 1.67 -10.46
CA LEU A 94 -1.77 1.42 -9.20
C LEU A 94 -2.22 -0.04 -9.03
N ASP A 95 -2.14 -0.86 -10.08
CA ASP A 95 -2.48 -2.28 -10.03
C ASP A 95 -1.36 -3.09 -9.37
N ARG A 96 -1.44 -3.19 -8.04
CA ARG A 96 -0.47 -3.94 -7.23
C ARG A 96 -0.52 -5.45 -7.47
N GLN A 97 -1.70 -5.99 -7.84
CA GLN A 97 -1.79 -7.42 -8.15
C GLN A 97 -1.01 -7.74 -9.41
N LEU A 98 -1.05 -6.82 -10.36
CA LEU A 98 -0.29 -6.96 -11.59
C LEU A 98 1.21 -6.77 -11.33
N ILE A 99 1.60 -5.73 -10.59
CA ILE A 99 3.01 -5.52 -10.19
C ILE A 99 3.58 -6.73 -9.46
N ASN A 100 2.83 -7.32 -8.52
CA ASN A 100 3.31 -8.46 -7.73
C ASN A 100 3.56 -9.74 -8.57
N LYS A 101 3.12 -9.78 -9.82
CA LYS A 101 3.44 -10.86 -10.77
C LYS A 101 4.75 -10.63 -11.51
N ALA A 102 5.27 -9.41 -11.53
CA ALA A 102 6.51 -9.08 -12.20
C ALA A 102 7.71 -9.77 -11.54
N ASN A 103 8.60 -10.35 -12.34
CA ASN A 103 9.97 -10.57 -11.90
C ASN A 103 10.72 -9.24 -12.01
N VAL A 104 10.91 -8.55 -10.89
CA VAL A 104 11.47 -7.18 -10.87
C VAL A 104 12.95 -7.12 -11.26
N ASP A 105 13.62 -8.26 -11.29
CA ASP A 105 15.02 -8.38 -11.75
C ASP A 105 15.15 -8.65 -13.25
N ASP A 106 14.00 -8.87 -13.93
CA ASP A 106 13.91 -9.15 -15.36
C ASP A 106 13.22 -8.00 -16.10
N PRO A 107 13.95 -7.22 -16.91
CA PRO A 107 13.37 -6.10 -17.68
C PRO A 107 12.23 -6.50 -18.62
N ASP A 108 12.31 -7.70 -19.23
CA ASP A 108 11.27 -8.19 -20.14
C ASP A 108 9.97 -8.47 -19.36
N SER A 109 10.09 -9.06 -18.18
CA SER A 109 8.93 -9.28 -17.28
C SER A 109 8.27 -7.97 -16.85
N ILE A 110 9.05 -6.93 -16.58
CA ILE A 110 8.53 -5.58 -16.26
C ILE A 110 7.78 -4.99 -17.44
N GLU A 111 8.35 -5.08 -18.63
CA GLU A 111 7.74 -4.55 -19.85
C GLU A 111 6.43 -5.29 -20.19
N ASP A 112 6.40 -6.61 -20.03
CA ASP A 112 5.19 -7.42 -20.20
C ASP A 112 4.06 -6.97 -19.26
N ILE A 113 4.38 -6.69 -17.99
CA ILE A 113 3.40 -6.18 -17.02
C ILE A 113 2.85 -4.81 -17.46
N LEU A 114 3.70 -3.91 -17.92
CA LEU A 114 3.27 -2.58 -18.39
C LEU A 114 2.43 -2.67 -19.65
N ASN A 115 2.78 -3.57 -20.58
CA ASN A 115 2.01 -3.83 -21.78
C ASN A 115 0.67 -4.47 -21.47
N GLN A 116 0.62 -5.47 -20.60
CA GLN A 116 -0.62 -6.08 -20.12
C GLN A 116 -1.54 -5.06 -19.46
N PHE A 117 -0.97 -4.19 -18.62
CA PHE A 117 -1.73 -3.10 -18.00
C PHE A 117 -2.31 -2.16 -19.06
N SER A 118 -1.52 -1.76 -20.05
CA SER A 118 -1.97 -0.89 -21.13
C SER A 118 -3.06 -1.53 -21.99
N GLN A 119 -2.95 -2.82 -22.31
CA GLN A 119 -3.93 -3.57 -23.12
C GLN A 119 -5.26 -3.75 -22.40
N ASN A 120 -5.24 -4.16 -21.14
CA ASN A 120 -6.45 -4.32 -20.32
C ASN A 120 -7.24 -3.01 -20.18
N ASN A 121 -6.63 -1.91 -20.54
CA ASN A 121 -7.15 -0.57 -20.37
C ASN A 121 -7.68 0.05 -21.68
N LEU A 122 -7.42 -0.57 -22.81
CA LEU A 122 -8.01 -0.17 -24.08
C LEU A 122 -9.49 -0.61 -24.23
N ASP A 123 -9.88 -1.68 -23.53
CA ASP A 123 -11.20 -2.31 -23.67
C ASP A 123 -12.22 -1.89 -22.58
N GLY A 124 -11.85 -1.09 -21.61
CA GLY A 124 -12.70 -0.75 -20.44
C GLY A 124 -12.65 0.72 -20.04
N ASP A 125 -13.81 1.23 -19.68
CA ASP A 125 -14.10 2.52 -19.06
C ASP A 125 -12.87 3.18 -18.40
N GLY A 126 -12.23 4.12 -19.07
CA GLY A 126 -10.88 4.71 -18.89
C GLY A 126 -10.46 5.22 -17.51
N ARG A 127 -10.91 4.61 -16.42
CA ARG A 127 -10.93 5.18 -15.06
C ARG A 127 -9.75 4.82 -14.15
N ARG A 128 -8.84 3.91 -14.54
CA ARG A 128 -7.77 3.45 -13.64
C ARG A 128 -6.41 3.24 -14.32
N ASN A 129 -6.17 3.88 -15.45
CA ASN A 129 -5.23 3.39 -16.46
C ASN A 129 -4.01 4.26 -16.64
N LYS A 130 -3.64 5.04 -15.64
CA LYS A 130 -2.49 5.93 -15.72
C LYS A 130 -1.23 5.16 -15.33
N ILE A 131 -0.25 5.15 -16.25
CA ILE A 131 1.14 4.85 -15.90
C ILE A 131 1.77 6.14 -15.40
N TYR A 132 2.19 6.14 -14.15
CA TYR A 132 2.91 7.26 -13.54
C TYR A 132 4.38 7.19 -13.95
N ASP A 133 4.95 8.34 -14.25
CA ASP A 133 6.40 8.50 -14.39
C ASP A 133 6.93 9.20 -13.14
N VAL A 134 7.43 8.41 -12.20
CA VAL A 134 7.93 8.91 -10.91
C VAL A 134 9.09 9.89 -11.08
N ASN A 135 9.84 9.80 -12.21
CA ASN A 135 10.91 10.74 -12.50
C ASN A 135 10.40 12.16 -12.77
N LYS A 136 9.12 12.31 -13.12
CA LYS A 136 8.46 13.61 -13.34
C LYS A 136 7.72 14.14 -12.11
N PHE A 137 7.73 13.40 -11.01
CA PHE A 137 7.11 13.89 -9.78
C PHE A 137 7.88 15.10 -9.24
N VAL A 138 7.17 16.18 -8.92
CA VAL A 138 7.75 17.34 -8.26
C VAL A 138 8.28 16.96 -6.87
N LEU A 139 7.60 16.07 -6.16
CA LEU A 139 7.98 15.55 -4.85
C LEU A 139 8.56 14.14 -4.94
N LYS A 140 9.37 13.84 -5.98
CA LYS A 140 9.98 12.54 -6.21
C LYS A 140 10.74 12.01 -5.00
N GLU A 141 11.59 12.84 -4.41
CA GLU A 141 12.43 12.45 -3.28
C GLU A 141 11.59 12.15 -2.03
N GLN A 142 10.56 12.97 -1.81
CA GLN A 142 9.59 12.74 -0.74
C GLN A 142 8.79 11.44 -0.97
N PHE A 143 8.43 11.13 -2.21
CA PHE A 143 7.74 9.88 -2.55
C PHE A 143 8.54 8.65 -2.14
N PHE A 144 9.82 8.59 -2.48
CA PHE A 144 10.68 7.48 -2.07
C PHE A 144 10.97 7.49 -0.57
N ALA A 145 11.19 8.65 0.04
CA ALA A 145 11.37 8.76 1.48
C ALA A 145 10.15 8.27 2.26
N ASP A 146 8.94 8.52 1.74
CA ASP A 146 7.70 8.06 2.35
C ASP A 146 7.49 6.55 2.16
N ILE A 147 7.90 5.97 1.02
CA ILE A 147 7.95 4.51 0.83
C ILE A 147 8.89 3.88 1.87
N ASP A 148 10.09 4.42 2.04
CA ASP A 148 11.08 3.88 2.99
C ASP A 148 10.62 4.04 4.44
N SER A 149 9.95 5.14 4.76
CA SER A 149 9.32 5.35 6.06
C SER A 149 8.26 4.28 6.36
N ASP A 150 7.40 3.97 5.38
CA ASP A 150 6.36 2.95 5.54
C ASP A 150 6.97 1.53 5.67
N ILE A 151 7.99 1.20 4.87
CA ILE A 151 8.73 -0.07 4.99
C ILE A 151 9.32 -0.22 6.40
N SER A 152 10.00 0.81 6.89
CA SER A 152 10.59 0.82 8.24
C SER A 152 9.53 0.71 9.33
N LEU A 153 8.36 1.33 9.13
CA LEU A 153 7.22 1.21 10.05
C LEU A 153 6.70 -0.24 10.12
N PHE A 154 6.51 -0.88 8.96
CA PHE A 154 6.03 -2.27 8.93
C PHE A 154 7.04 -3.24 9.56
N GLU A 155 8.34 -3.05 9.30
CA GLU A 155 9.39 -3.84 9.92
C GLU A 155 9.38 -3.68 11.45
N LYS A 156 9.28 -2.45 11.94
CA LYS A 156 9.18 -2.17 13.37
C LYS A 156 7.96 -2.84 14.00
N ILE A 157 6.78 -2.73 13.37
CA ILE A 157 5.55 -3.36 13.86
C ILE A 157 5.71 -4.89 13.92
N LEU A 158 6.25 -5.51 12.87
CA LEU A 158 6.48 -6.96 12.83
C LEU A 158 7.44 -7.42 13.92
N LYS A 159 8.50 -6.65 14.15
CA LYS A 159 9.46 -6.91 15.24
C LYS A 159 8.79 -6.84 16.61
N GLU A 160 7.96 -5.84 16.86
CA GLU A 160 7.23 -5.70 18.12
C GLU A 160 6.21 -6.83 18.34
N ILE A 161 5.45 -7.22 17.29
CA ILE A 161 4.53 -8.37 17.36
C ILE A 161 5.27 -9.63 17.81
N LYS A 162 6.46 -9.88 17.23
CA LYS A 162 7.30 -11.03 17.57
C LYS A 162 7.87 -10.94 18.98
N ASN A 163 8.44 -9.78 19.36
CA ASN A 163 9.05 -9.57 20.67
C ASN A 163 8.05 -9.76 21.80
N LEU A 164 6.84 -9.25 21.63
CA LEU A 164 5.75 -9.35 22.62
C LEU A 164 4.99 -10.67 22.53
N LYS A 165 5.33 -11.56 21.59
CA LYS A 165 4.63 -12.83 21.35
C LYS A 165 3.11 -12.66 21.28
N LEU A 166 2.66 -11.60 20.58
CA LEU A 166 1.25 -11.22 20.56
C LEU A 166 0.36 -12.30 19.95
N VAL A 167 0.84 -13.01 18.94
CA VAL A 167 0.06 -14.07 18.26
C VAL A 167 -0.13 -15.27 19.18
N GLU A 168 0.93 -15.73 19.86
CA GLU A 168 0.90 -16.85 20.81
C GLU A 168 0.06 -16.52 22.04
N ASN A 169 0.02 -15.25 22.40
CA ASN A 169 -0.70 -14.74 23.57
C ASN A 169 -2.06 -14.12 23.21
N ASP A 170 -2.57 -14.33 21.99
CA ASP A 170 -3.87 -13.77 21.57
C ASP A 170 -5.01 -14.27 22.48
N PRO A 171 -5.67 -13.38 23.25
CA PRO A 171 -6.74 -13.76 24.17
C PRO A 171 -7.95 -14.39 23.45
N LYS A 172 -8.22 -13.95 22.21
CA LYS A 172 -9.34 -14.47 21.41
C LYS A 172 -9.08 -15.89 20.95
N LEU A 173 -7.84 -16.19 20.52
CA LEU A 173 -7.44 -17.54 20.17
C LEU A 173 -7.54 -18.48 21.36
N ARG A 174 -7.07 -18.04 22.53
CA ARG A 174 -7.17 -18.83 23.79
C ARG A 174 -8.62 -19.12 24.18
N THR A 175 -9.50 -18.14 24.04
CA THR A 175 -10.93 -18.32 24.34
C THR A 175 -11.58 -19.28 23.33
N LEU A 176 -11.26 -19.15 22.06
CA LEU A 176 -11.75 -20.06 21.02
C LEU A 176 -11.33 -21.52 21.29
N LEU A 177 -10.05 -21.74 21.59
CA LEU A 177 -9.53 -23.07 21.90
C LEU A 177 -10.19 -23.68 23.13
N LYS A 178 -10.43 -22.92 24.19
CA LYS A 178 -11.18 -23.38 25.37
C LYS A 178 -12.61 -23.80 25.01
N ASN A 179 -13.30 -23.00 24.21
CA ASN A 179 -14.68 -23.32 23.80
C ASN A 179 -14.75 -24.57 22.92
N VAL A 180 -13.80 -24.74 22.00
CA VAL A 180 -13.72 -25.95 21.16
C VAL A 180 -13.45 -27.21 22.01
N HIS A 181 -12.52 -27.12 22.99
CA HIS A 181 -12.23 -28.24 23.91
C HIS A 181 -13.41 -28.60 24.82
N SER A 182 -14.33 -27.67 25.06
CA SER A 182 -15.53 -27.95 25.88
C SER A 182 -16.68 -28.58 25.10
N ILE A 183 -16.58 -28.65 23.76
CA ILE A 183 -17.60 -29.21 22.87
C ILE A 183 -17.21 -30.60 22.38
N LEU A 184 -15.92 -30.95 22.44
CA LEU A 184 -15.37 -32.28 22.15
C LEU A 184 -15.33 -33.13 23.41
#